data_b882615d362517447532b856bd63076d
#
_entry.id   b882615d362517447532b856bd63076d
#
_cell.length_a   1.000
_cell.length_b   1.000
_cell.length_c   1.000
_cell.angle_alpha   90.00
_cell.angle_beta   90.00
_cell.angle_gamma   90.00
#
_symmetry.space_group_name_H-M   'P 1'
#
loop_
_entity.id
_entity.type
_entity.pdbx_description
1 polymer ?
#
loop_
_entity_poly.entity_id
_entity_poly.type
_entity_poly.pdbx_seq_one_letter_code
_entity_poly.pdbx_strand_id
1 'polypeptide(L)'
;MTTFDDRENAFENKFAHDAEMQFKAEARRNKLLGLWAAELLGKTGDEAAAYAVEVVKSDFEEAGDEDVYRKVSGDLGDKADEITIRTKMRELLVEAKAQIMSEIK
;
A
#
# COMPACT_ATOMS: atom_id res chain seq x y z
N MET A 1 -13.75 -26.63 6.06
CA MET A 1 -12.99 -25.40 5.82
C MET A 1 -11.52 -25.62 6.15
N THR A 2 -10.64 -25.10 5.35
CA THR A 2 -9.22 -25.30 5.54
C THR A 2 -8.66 -24.32 6.58
N THR A 3 -7.54 -24.66 7.18
CA THR A 3 -6.84 -23.77 8.12
C THR A 3 -6.46 -22.45 7.46
N PHE A 4 -6.18 -22.51 6.18
CA PHE A 4 -5.80 -21.34 5.39
C PHE A 4 -6.97 -20.33 5.35
N ASP A 5 -8.17 -20.82 5.07
CA ASP A 5 -9.36 -19.95 4.99
C ASP A 5 -9.68 -19.33 6.37
N ASP A 6 -9.53 -20.11 7.43
CA ASP A 6 -9.77 -19.61 8.79
C ASP A 6 -8.77 -18.51 9.16
N ARG A 7 -7.52 -18.69 8.78
CA ARG A 7 -6.48 -17.67 9.04
C ARG A 7 -6.78 -16.39 8.29
N GLU A 8 -7.17 -16.51 7.02
CA GLU A 8 -7.48 -15.34 6.20
C GLU A 8 -8.67 -14.58 6.75
N ASN A 9 -9.71 -15.29 7.16
CA ASN A 9 -10.90 -14.66 7.73
C ASN A 9 -10.59 -13.95 9.04
N ALA A 10 -9.79 -14.57 9.92
CA ALA A 10 -9.40 -13.94 11.18
C ALA A 10 -8.57 -12.67 10.93
N PHE A 11 -7.70 -12.72 9.95
CA PHE A 11 -6.84 -11.62 9.55
C PHE A 11 -7.70 -10.43 9.08
N GLU A 12 -8.63 -10.67 8.17
CA GLU A 12 -9.50 -9.62 7.64
C GLU A 12 -10.42 -9.04 8.73
N ASN A 13 -10.96 -9.88 9.59
CA ASN A 13 -11.82 -9.42 10.68
C ASN A 13 -11.07 -8.48 11.62
N LYS A 14 -9.83 -8.78 11.93
CA LYS A 14 -9.04 -7.93 12.82
C LYS A 14 -8.86 -6.54 12.22
N PHE A 15 -8.50 -6.45 10.96
CA PHE A 15 -8.32 -5.16 10.30
C PHE A 15 -9.64 -4.43 10.08
N ALA A 16 -10.73 -5.16 9.85
CA ALA A 16 -12.04 -4.54 9.65
C ALA A 16 -12.57 -3.83 10.90
N HIS A 17 -12.22 -4.33 12.10
CA HIS A 17 -12.73 -3.80 13.36
C HIS A 17 -11.75 -2.93 14.13
N ASP A 18 -10.53 -2.79 13.63
CA ASP A 18 -9.50 -2.01 14.31
C ASP A 18 -9.02 -0.89 13.38
N ALA A 19 -9.55 0.31 13.62
CA ALA A 19 -9.24 1.46 12.75
C ALA A 19 -7.76 1.82 12.78
N GLU A 20 -7.09 1.65 13.91
CA GLU A 20 -5.66 1.94 14.01
C GLU A 20 -4.84 0.97 13.18
N MET A 21 -5.17 -0.32 13.21
CA MET A 21 -4.48 -1.31 12.41
C MET A 21 -4.72 -1.10 10.93
N GLN A 22 -5.95 -0.74 10.57
CA GLN A 22 -6.27 -0.44 9.18
C GLN A 22 -5.48 0.76 8.68
N PHE A 23 -5.40 1.81 9.49
CA PHE A 23 -4.60 3.00 9.16
C PHE A 23 -3.12 2.62 8.95
N LYS A 24 -2.57 1.81 9.85
CA LYS A 24 -1.19 1.35 9.72
C LYS A 24 -0.97 0.55 8.44
N ALA A 25 -1.93 -0.31 8.09
CA ALA A 25 -1.84 -1.12 6.90
C ALA A 25 -1.84 -0.26 5.64
N GLU A 26 -2.72 0.73 5.60
CA GLU A 26 -2.81 1.63 4.45
C GLU A 26 -1.55 2.49 4.31
N ALA A 27 -1.02 3.00 5.42
CA ALA A 27 0.22 3.77 5.39
C ALA A 27 1.39 2.90 4.93
N ARG A 28 1.46 1.67 5.43
CA ARG A 28 2.49 0.73 5.01
C ARG A 28 2.35 0.39 3.53
N ARG A 29 1.11 0.15 3.06
CA ARG A 29 0.84 -0.09 1.65
C ARG A 29 1.33 1.08 0.80
N ASN A 30 1.04 2.31 1.23
CA ASN A 30 1.43 3.50 0.49
C ASN A 30 2.95 3.64 0.40
N LYS A 31 3.65 3.31 1.47
CA LYS A 31 5.11 3.31 1.46
C LYS A 31 5.65 2.28 0.48
N LEU A 32 5.13 1.06 0.52
CA LEU A 32 5.55 0.00 -0.39
C LEU A 32 5.25 0.36 -1.84
N LEU A 33 4.09 0.94 -2.08
CA LEU A 33 3.70 1.40 -3.41
C LEU A 33 4.65 2.48 -3.91
N GLY A 34 5.00 3.41 -3.02
CA GLY A 34 5.94 4.47 -3.36
C GLY A 34 7.32 3.93 -3.72
N LEU A 35 7.80 2.93 -2.99
CA LEU A 35 9.08 2.32 -3.29
C LEU A 35 9.05 1.59 -4.64
N TRP A 36 7.95 0.89 -4.92
CA TRP A 36 7.77 0.22 -6.21
C TRP A 36 7.76 1.25 -7.36
N ALA A 37 7.00 2.32 -7.20
CA ALA A 37 6.92 3.35 -8.24
C ALA A 37 8.27 4.06 -8.41
N ALA A 38 8.98 4.31 -7.31
CA ALA A 38 10.31 4.92 -7.37
C ALA A 38 11.28 4.09 -8.20
N GLU A 39 11.19 2.77 -8.08
CA GLU A 39 12.02 1.86 -8.87
C GLU A 39 11.75 2.05 -10.36
N LEU A 40 10.47 2.14 -10.74
CA LEU A 40 10.11 2.38 -12.14
C LEU A 40 10.57 3.75 -12.62
N LEU A 41 10.64 4.73 -11.70
CA LEU A 41 11.11 6.08 -12.03
C LEU A 41 12.63 6.19 -12.04
N GLY A 42 13.33 5.13 -11.71
CA GLY A 42 14.79 5.13 -11.66
C GLY A 42 15.38 5.78 -10.42
N LYS A 43 14.56 5.96 -9.37
CA LYS A 43 15.02 6.53 -8.12
C LYS A 43 15.60 5.45 -7.23
N THR A 44 16.66 5.77 -6.49
CA THR A 44 17.30 4.82 -5.58
C THR A 44 17.65 5.52 -4.27
N GLY A 45 17.90 4.72 -3.23
CA GLY A 45 18.39 5.23 -1.94
C GLY A 45 17.47 6.28 -1.35
N ASP A 46 18.03 7.43 -1.04
CA ASP A 46 17.29 8.52 -0.37
C ASP A 46 16.20 9.10 -1.25
N GLU A 47 16.40 9.12 -2.55
CA GLU A 47 15.37 9.62 -3.48
C GLU A 47 14.15 8.71 -3.47
N ALA A 48 14.35 7.39 -3.45
CA ALA A 48 13.25 6.43 -3.38
C ALA A 48 12.51 6.58 -2.05
N ALA A 49 13.24 6.71 -0.95
CA ALA A 49 12.64 6.90 0.36
C ALA A 49 11.83 8.19 0.43
N ALA A 50 12.35 9.27 -0.13
CA ALA A 50 11.64 10.55 -0.16
C ALA A 50 10.37 10.44 -0.99
N TYR A 51 10.41 9.77 -2.12
CA TYR A 51 9.24 9.57 -2.94
C TYR A 51 8.18 8.76 -2.21
N ALA A 52 8.59 7.71 -1.49
CA ALA A 52 7.64 6.91 -0.70
C ALA A 52 6.93 7.76 0.34
N VAL A 53 7.63 8.70 0.98
CA VAL A 53 7.01 9.63 1.93
C VAL A 53 5.97 10.51 1.23
N GLU A 54 6.24 10.97 0.02
CA GLU A 54 5.26 11.75 -0.74
C GLU A 54 3.98 10.96 -1.00
N VAL A 55 4.12 9.67 -1.34
CA VAL A 55 2.95 8.82 -1.58
C VAL A 55 2.15 8.63 -0.30
N VAL A 56 2.82 8.41 0.83
CA VAL A 56 2.14 8.31 2.12
C VAL A 56 1.36 9.58 2.43
N LYS A 57 1.98 10.73 2.21
CA LYS A 57 1.34 12.03 2.50
C LYS A 57 0.15 12.30 1.59
N SER A 58 0.17 11.82 0.36
CA SER A 58 -0.93 12.07 -0.58
C SER A 58 -2.25 11.47 -0.09
N ASP A 59 -2.19 10.44 0.75
CA ASP A 59 -3.38 9.78 1.28
C ASP A 59 -4.17 10.66 2.26
N PHE A 60 -3.59 11.75 2.71
CA PHE A 60 -4.26 12.66 3.65
C PHE A 60 -5.11 13.72 2.94
N GLU A 61 -5.07 13.80 1.63
CA GLU A 61 -5.81 14.83 0.88
C GLU A 61 -7.30 14.52 0.78
N GLU A 62 -7.66 13.24 0.62
CA GLU A 62 -9.05 12.81 0.48
C GLU A 62 -9.24 11.47 1.19
N ALA A 63 -10.49 11.17 1.51
CA ALA A 63 -10.83 9.83 1.99
C ALA A 63 -10.74 8.83 0.85
N GLY A 64 -10.32 7.61 1.14
CA GLY A 64 -10.19 6.55 0.16
C GLY A 64 -8.84 6.56 -0.53
N ASP A 65 -8.71 5.79 -1.61
CA ASP A 65 -7.43 5.54 -2.26
C ASP A 65 -7.23 6.28 -3.57
N GLU A 66 -8.20 7.08 -4.00
CA GLU A 66 -8.12 7.74 -5.30
C GLU A 66 -6.99 8.76 -5.38
N ASP A 67 -6.74 9.50 -4.30
CA ASP A 67 -5.66 10.49 -4.28
C ASP A 67 -4.30 9.81 -4.39
N VAL A 68 -4.13 8.65 -3.74
CA VAL A 68 -2.90 7.87 -3.85
C VAL A 68 -2.71 7.38 -5.29
N TYR A 69 -3.78 6.84 -5.87
CA TYR A 69 -3.74 6.38 -7.26
C TYR A 69 -3.36 7.53 -8.20
N ARG A 70 -4.00 8.70 -8.04
CA ARG A 70 -3.73 9.85 -8.91
C ARG A 70 -2.29 10.32 -8.80
N LYS A 71 -1.76 10.33 -7.57
CA LYS A 71 -0.35 10.73 -7.35
C LYS A 71 0.58 9.80 -8.11
N VAL A 72 0.44 8.50 -7.91
CA VAL A 72 1.33 7.51 -8.51
C VAL A 72 1.15 7.46 -10.03
N SER A 73 -0.11 7.49 -10.49
CA SER A 73 -0.41 7.46 -11.93
C SER A 73 0.18 8.68 -12.64
N GLY A 74 0.03 9.85 -12.03
CA GLY A 74 0.57 11.08 -12.61
C GLY A 74 2.07 11.06 -12.71
N ASP A 75 2.74 10.53 -11.70
CA ASP A 75 4.21 10.49 -11.67
C ASP A 75 4.78 9.42 -12.60
N LEU A 76 4.10 8.26 -12.71
CA LEU A 76 4.57 7.19 -13.57
C LEU A 76 4.30 7.42 -15.06
N GLY A 77 3.20 8.13 -15.36
CA GLY A 77 2.85 8.38 -16.77
C GLY A 77 2.70 7.08 -17.55
N ASP A 78 3.48 6.93 -18.60
CA ASP A 78 3.41 5.76 -19.48
C ASP A 78 4.11 4.53 -18.91
N LYS A 79 4.78 4.65 -17.78
CA LYS A 79 5.56 3.55 -17.22
C LYS A 79 4.67 2.44 -16.63
N ALA A 80 3.44 2.76 -16.26
CA ALA A 80 2.48 1.78 -15.76
C ALA A 80 1.07 2.27 -16.04
N ASP A 81 0.18 1.35 -16.41
CA ASP A 81 -1.21 1.71 -16.68
C ASP A 81 -2.06 1.57 -15.41
N GLU A 82 -3.34 1.95 -15.53
CA GLU A 82 -4.27 1.93 -14.40
C GLU A 82 -4.40 0.53 -13.81
N ILE A 83 -4.54 -0.48 -14.65
CA ILE A 83 -4.72 -1.85 -14.19
C ILE A 83 -3.52 -2.32 -13.39
N THR A 84 -2.32 -2.02 -13.88
CA THR A 84 -1.08 -2.39 -13.21
C THR A 84 -0.96 -1.71 -11.85
N ILE A 85 -1.24 -0.40 -11.78
CA ILE A 85 -1.14 0.35 -10.54
C ILE A 85 -2.16 -0.14 -9.52
N ARG A 86 -3.42 -0.30 -9.93
CA ARG A 86 -4.48 -0.73 -9.02
C ARG A 86 -4.27 -2.15 -8.53
N THR A 87 -3.77 -3.04 -9.40
CA THR A 87 -3.42 -4.40 -9.02
C THR A 87 -2.31 -4.39 -7.98
N LYS A 88 -1.29 -3.56 -8.21
CA LYS A 88 -0.18 -3.44 -7.25
C LYS A 88 -0.67 -2.91 -5.91
N MET A 89 -1.56 -1.93 -5.92
CA MET A 89 -2.14 -1.40 -4.69
C MET A 89 -2.83 -2.50 -3.87
N ARG A 90 -3.59 -3.37 -4.53
CA ARG A 90 -4.26 -4.49 -3.84
C ARG A 90 -3.25 -5.50 -3.30
N GLU A 91 -2.28 -5.87 -4.11
CA GLU A 91 -1.25 -6.82 -3.69
C GLU A 91 -0.45 -6.31 -2.50
N LEU A 92 -0.07 -5.04 -2.56
CA LEU A 92 0.73 -4.45 -1.49
C LEU A 92 -0.08 -4.24 -0.22
N LEU A 93 -1.39 -4.05 -0.33
CA LEU A 93 -2.22 -3.97 0.88
C LEU A 93 -2.23 -5.31 1.62
N VAL A 94 -2.36 -6.41 0.90
CA VAL A 94 -2.28 -7.74 1.49
C VAL A 94 -0.92 -7.95 2.15
N GLU A 95 0.15 -7.58 1.47
CA GLU A 95 1.50 -7.71 2.01
C GLU A 95 1.69 -6.83 3.25
N ALA A 96 1.18 -5.59 3.21
CA ALA A 96 1.28 -4.67 4.34
C ALA A 96 0.58 -5.24 5.57
N LYS A 97 -0.62 -5.79 5.40
CA LYS A 97 -1.34 -6.43 6.50
C LYS A 97 -0.57 -7.60 7.08
N ALA A 98 0.02 -8.42 6.21
CA ALA A 98 0.81 -9.56 6.65
C ALA A 98 2.04 -9.11 7.45
N GLN A 99 2.72 -8.05 7.00
CA GLN A 99 3.87 -7.51 7.71
C GLN A 99 3.48 -7.01 9.10
N ILE A 100 2.37 -6.29 9.20
CA ILE A 100 1.91 -5.75 10.48
C ILE A 100 1.53 -6.88 11.43
N MET A 101 0.83 -7.90 10.94
CA MET A 101 0.50 -9.05 11.78
C MET A 101 1.75 -9.75 12.30
N SER A 102 2.79 -9.82 11.49
CA SER A 102 4.06 -10.41 11.90
C SER A 102 4.75 -9.57 12.99
N GLU A 103 4.59 -8.25 12.94
CA GLU A 103 5.21 -7.33 13.89
C GLU A 103 4.52 -7.31 15.26
N ILE A 104 3.27 -7.71 15.32
CA ILE A 104 2.45 -7.65 16.53
C ILE A 104 2.75 -8.74 17.54
N LYS A 105 3.44 -9.79 17.18
CA LYS A 105 3.70 -10.92 18.04
C LYS A 105 4.31 -10.56 19.39
#